data_1a9c3f002a46d566289ada60dfe45755
#
_entry.id   1a9c3f002a46d566289ada60dfe45755
#
_cell.length_a   1.000
_cell.length_b   1.000
_cell.length_c   1.000
_cell.angle_alpha   90.00
_cell.angle_beta   90.00
_cell.angle_gamma   90.00
#
_symmetry.space_group_name_H-M   'P 1'
#
loop_
_entity.id
_entity.type
_entity.pdbx_description
1 polymer ?
#
loop_
_entity_poly.entity_id
_entity_poly.type
_entity_poly.pdbx_seq_one_letter_code
_entity_poly.pdbx_strand_id
1 'polypeptide(L)' 'KTFELENLECANCAAKMERDISVFPEVKKCTITFMTSRMSITIIDGADLDDVLDRAQKVMRSYEKDCTIVR' A
#
# COMPACT_ATOMS: atom_id res chain seq x y z
N LYS A 1 -7.17 -7.09 -4.73
CA LYS A 1 -8.11 -6.04 -4.31
C LYS A 1 -7.53 -4.66 -4.52
N THR A 2 -8.39 -3.68 -4.75
CA THR A 2 -7.96 -2.31 -5.05
C THR A 2 -8.55 -1.35 -4.02
N PHE A 3 -7.69 -0.46 -3.52
CA PHE A 3 -8.08 0.54 -2.53
C PHE A 3 -7.69 1.93 -3.02
N GLU A 4 -8.44 2.93 -2.63
CA GLU A 4 -8.07 4.32 -2.89
C GLU A 4 -7.07 4.79 -1.84
N LEU A 5 -6.21 5.70 -2.24
CA LEU A 5 -5.24 6.32 -1.33
C LEU A 5 -5.54 7.81 -1.25
N GLU A 6 -5.57 8.34 -0.03
CA GLU A 6 -5.75 9.77 0.19
C GLU A 6 -4.40 10.40 0.51
N ASN A 7 -4.22 11.64 0.03
CA ASN A 7 -3.03 12.45 0.32
C ASN A 7 -1.72 11.81 -0.21
N LEU A 8 -1.82 11.09 -1.31
CA LEU A 8 -0.64 10.57 -2.00
C LEU A 8 -0.13 11.66 -2.94
N GLU A 9 0.94 12.34 -2.53
CA GLU A 9 1.42 13.53 -3.24
C GLU A 9 2.81 13.37 -3.85
N CYS A 10 3.48 12.26 -3.61
CA CYS A 10 4.85 12.05 -4.06
C CYS A 10 4.97 10.76 -4.88
N ALA A 11 5.27 10.89 -6.17
CA ALA A 11 5.43 9.74 -7.05
C ALA A 11 6.59 8.84 -6.63
N ASN A 12 7.70 9.43 -6.20
CA ASN A 12 8.86 8.66 -5.72
C ASN A 12 8.51 7.89 -4.45
N CYS A 13 7.72 8.51 -3.56
CA CYS A 13 7.27 7.84 -2.35
C CYS A 13 6.35 6.68 -2.69
N ALA A 14 5.48 6.84 -3.67
CA ALA A 14 4.58 5.77 -4.11
C ALA A 14 5.38 4.55 -4.58
N ALA A 15 6.44 4.76 -5.35
CA ALA A 15 7.30 3.67 -5.81
C ALA A 15 8.01 2.97 -4.66
N LYS A 16 8.47 3.72 -3.67
CA LYS A 16 9.12 3.15 -2.49
C LYS A 16 8.14 2.37 -1.62
N MET A 17 6.95 2.91 -1.42
CA MET A 17 5.88 2.24 -0.69
C MET A 17 5.52 0.91 -1.35
N GLU A 18 5.35 0.91 -2.66
CA GLU A 18 5.03 -0.29 -3.42
C GLU A 18 6.10 -1.36 -3.20
N ARG A 19 7.36 -0.98 -3.30
CA ARG A 19 8.46 -1.93 -3.11
C ARG A 19 8.48 -2.48 -1.69
N ASP A 20 8.34 -1.62 -0.69
CA ASP A 20 8.41 -2.03 0.71
C ASP A 20 7.24 -2.94 1.11
N ILE A 21 6.05 -2.68 0.57
CA ILE A 21 4.88 -3.52 0.83
C ILE A 21 5.01 -4.84 0.09
N SER A 22 5.57 -4.82 -1.11
CA SER A 22 5.71 -6.03 -1.93
C SER A 22 6.63 -7.08 -1.29
N VAL A 23 7.50 -6.69 -0.37
CA VAL A 23 8.40 -7.64 0.29
C VAL A 23 7.78 -8.31 1.52
N PHE A 24 6.56 -7.94 1.89
CA PHE A 24 5.87 -8.62 2.98
C PHE A 24 5.62 -10.09 2.61
N PRO A 25 5.87 -11.04 3.53
CA PRO A 25 5.66 -12.46 3.21
C PRO A 25 4.23 -12.79 2.77
N GLU A 26 3.25 -12.07 3.30
CA GLU A 26 1.84 -12.29 2.98
C GLU A 26 1.41 -11.67 1.66
N VAL A 27 2.21 -10.80 1.08
CA VAL A 27 1.84 -10.08 -0.15
C VAL A 27 2.45 -10.77 -1.36
N LYS A 28 1.59 -11.23 -2.28
CA LYS A 28 2.03 -11.79 -3.55
C LYS A 28 2.41 -10.71 -4.54
N LYS A 29 1.63 -9.64 -4.56
CA LYS A 29 1.83 -8.54 -5.50
C LYS A 29 1.22 -7.28 -4.93
N CYS A 30 1.92 -6.17 -5.13
CA CYS A 30 1.40 -4.85 -4.76
C CYS A 30 1.75 -3.86 -5.86
N THR A 31 0.77 -3.10 -6.31
CA THR A 31 0.96 -2.06 -7.32
C THR A 31 0.31 -0.78 -6.81
N ILE A 32 1.07 0.29 -6.77
CA ILE A 32 0.55 1.61 -6.40
C ILE A 32 0.63 2.49 -7.63
N THR A 33 -0.53 3.01 -8.06
CA THR A 33 -0.62 3.91 -9.20
C THR A 33 -0.79 5.33 -8.70
N PHE A 34 0.25 6.14 -8.85
CA PHE A 34 0.24 7.52 -8.39
C PHE A 34 -0.83 8.35 -9.11
N MET A 35 -0.95 8.17 -10.42
CA MET A 35 -1.85 8.97 -11.24
C MET A 35 -3.32 8.85 -10.81
N THR A 36 -3.73 7.68 -10.35
CA THR A 36 -5.11 7.45 -9.92
C THR A 36 -5.24 7.39 -8.41
N SER A 37 -4.14 7.50 -7.68
CA SER A 37 -4.10 7.37 -6.22
C SER A 37 -4.75 6.08 -5.76
N ARG A 38 -4.36 4.97 -6.37
CA ARG A 38 -4.92 3.65 -6.05
C ARG A 38 -3.83 2.64 -5.79
N MET A 39 -4.14 1.70 -4.91
CA MET A 39 -3.26 0.58 -4.60
C MET A 39 -4.00 -0.72 -4.91
N SER A 40 -3.38 -1.57 -5.72
CA SER A 40 -3.86 -2.92 -5.98
C SER A 40 -2.96 -3.89 -5.22
N ILE A 41 -3.54 -4.73 -4.38
CA ILE A 41 -2.78 -5.66 -3.55
C ILE A 41 -3.38 -7.06 -3.64
N THR A 42 -2.49 -8.05 -3.78
CA THR A 42 -2.87 -9.47 -3.78
C THR A 42 -2.11 -10.14 -2.65
N ILE A 43 -2.83 -10.83 -1.79
CA ILE A 43 -2.24 -11.52 -0.64
C ILE A 43 -2.40 -13.03 -0.80
N ILE A 44 -1.58 -13.78 -0.05
CA ILE A 44 -1.65 -15.24 -0.04
C ILE A 44 -2.92 -15.70 0.67
N ASP A 45 -3.36 -16.92 0.37
CA ASP A 45 -4.49 -17.54 1.05
C ASP A 45 -4.17 -17.72 2.54
N GLY A 46 -5.15 -17.42 3.37
CA GLY A 46 -5.00 -17.55 4.82
C GLY A 46 -4.40 -16.33 5.50
N ALA A 47 -3.90 -15.35 4.75
CA ALA A 47 -3.41 -14.11 5.33
C ALA A 47 -4.57 -13.20 5.71
N ASP A 48 -4.38 -12.42 6.77
CA ASP A 48 -5.37 -11.44 7.22
C ASP A 48 -5.14 -10.12 6.49
N LEU A 49 -6.08 -9.79 5.59
CA LEU A 49 -5.97 -8.56 4.79
C LEU A 49 -5.93 -7.31 5.68
N ASP A 50 -6.73 -7.27 6.73
CA ASP A 50 -6.76 -6.10 7.62
C ASP A 50 -5.41 -5.91 8.30
N ASP A 51 -4.76 -6.99 8.75
CA ASP A 51 -3.44 -6.91 9.35
C ASP A 51 -2.40 -6.42 8.35
N VAL A 52 -2.45 -6.95 7.13
CA VAL A 52 -1.56 -6.52 6.05
C VAL A 52 -1.76 -5.03 5.75
N LEU A 53 -3.01 -4.59 5.69
CA LEU A 53 -3.31 -3.17 5.43
C LEU A 53 -2.84 -2.27 6.56
N ASP A 54 -2.94 -2.72 7.81
CA ASP A 54 -2.44 -1.94 8.95
C ASP A 54 -0.92 -1.74 8.85
N ARG A 55 -0.19 -2.80 8.51
CA ARG A 55 1.26 -2.71 8.34
C ARG A 55 1.63 -1.87 7.13
N ALA A 56 0.89 -2.02 6.03
CA ALA A 56 1.11 -1.20 4.84
C ALA A 56 0.86 0.27 5.13
N GLN A 57 -0.16 0.57 5.94
CA GLN A 57 -0.46 1.94 6.33
C GLN A 57 0.70 2.57 7.11
N LYS A 58 1.35 1.81 7.98
CA LYS A 58 2.52 2.28 8.72
C LYS A 58 3.69 2.58 7.78
N VAL A 59 3.90 1.71 6.79
CA VAL A 59 4.94 1.94 5.78
C VAL A 59 4.66 3.23 5.03
N MET A 60 3.42 3.43 4.59
CA MET A 60 3.05 4.63 3.84
C MET A 60 3.29 5.89 4.65
N ARG A 61 2.93 5.88 5.92
CA ARG A 61 3.11 7.05 6.78
C ARG A 61 4.56 7.35 7.11
N SER A 62 5.44 6.38 6.95
CA SER A 62 6.87 6.63 7.11
C SER A 62 7.44 7.48 5.97
N TYR A 63 6.79 7.45 4.81
CA TYR A 63 7.17 8.26 3.65
C TYR A 63 6.30 9.51 3.52
N GLU A 64 4.99 9.35 3.67
CA GLU A 64 4.04 10.45 3.60
C GLU A 64 3.11 10.38 4.81
N LYS A 65 3.30 11.32 5.70
CA LYS A 65 2.66 11.36 7.01
C LYS A 65 1.13 11.28 6.96
N ASP A 66 0.54 11.92 5.96
CA ASP A 66 -0.91 12.03 5.86
C ASP A 66 -1.53 11.04 4.86
N CYS A 67 -0.72 10.19 4.25
CA CYS A 67 -1.22 9.22 3.28
C CYS A 67 -2.05 8.15 3.99
N THR A 68 -3.26 7.93 3.51
CA THR A 68 -4.21 7.01 4.13
C THR A 68 -4.82 6.05 3.11
N ILE A 69 -4.90 4.78 3.48
CA ILE A 69 -5.60 3.78 2.67
C ILE A 69 -7.08 3.86 3.02
N VAL A 70 -7.91 4.09 2.00
CA VAL A 70 -9.37 4.10 2.16
C VAL A 70 -9.87 2.68 2.01
N ARG A 71 -10.38 2.11 3.10
CA ARG A 71 -10.84 0.71 3.13
C ARG A 71 -12.31 0.56 2.82
#